data_d72fe1d73b19aecbdc5f4499ab7ce812
#
_entry.id   d72fe1d73b19aecbdc5f4499ab7ce812
#
_cell.length_a   1.000
_cell.length_b   1.000
_cell.length_c   1.000
_cell.angle_alpha   90.00
_cell.angle_beta   90.00
_cell.angle_gamma   90.00
#
_symmetry.space_group_name_H-M   'P 1'
#
loop_
_entity.id
_entity.type
_entity.pdbx_description
1 polymer ?
#
loop_
_entity_poly.entity_id
_entity_poly.type
_entity_poly.pdbx_seq_one_letter_code
_entity_poly.pdbx_strand_id
1 'polypeptide(L)'
;KWRSMRSNGVPETYITGDKPAYDKFDKWDESLQYAMRNPLYHWTHLELSRIFGIDKVLNPSTAREIYDECTAKLQTPEFRAQAIMERMNVEVVCTTDDPIDDLKYHTQIRQSSLKTKVLPAWRPDKAMAIENVDTYNEYLTKLEAAADMSILNFKNLIDALQKRHDFFASQGCRLSDHGILTFYAEPYTDAEIEAIFLKACL
;
A
#
# COMPACT_ATOMS: atom_id res chain seq x y z
N LYS A 1 -11.13 -1.72 8.74
CA LYS A 1 -11.80 -2.95 9.24
C LYS A 1 -11.10 -3.50 10.49
N TRP A 2 -9.82 -3.83 10.47
CA TRP A 2 -9.09 -4.49 11.56
C TRP A 2 -9.14 -3.74 12.90
N ARG A 3 -8.94 -2.41 12.89
CA ARG A 3 -9.05 -1.60 14.10
C ARG A 3 -10.44 -1.71 14.75
N SER A 4 -11.50 -1.66 13.95
CA SER A 4 -12.87 -1.79 14.44
C SER A 4 -13.11 -3.18 15.06
N MET A 5 -12.63 -4.24 14.42
CA MET A 5 -12.72 -5.60 14.97
C MET A 5 -11.98 -5.72 16.30
N ARG A 6 -10.75 -5.18 16.41
CA ARG A 6 -10.00 -5.14 17.69
C ARG A 6 -10.72 -4.36 18.76
N SER A 7 -11.29 -3.20 18.42
CA SER A 7 -12.08 -2.38 19.37
C SER A 7 -13.33 -3.10 19.87
N ASN A 8 -13.87 -4.05 19.09
CA ASN A 8 -15.00 -4.90 19.47
C ASN A 8 -14.56 -6.22 20.13
N GLY A 9 -13.28 -6.36 20.49
CA GLY A 9 -12.77 -7.52 21.21
C GLY A 9 -12.61 -8.79 20.37
N VAL A 10 -12.59 -8.69 19.06
CA VAL A 10 -12.37 -9.85 18.16
C VAL A 10 -10.92 -10.34 18.33
N PRO A 11 -10.71 -11.64 18.60
CA PRO A 11 -9.37 -12.21 18.72
C PRO A 11 -8.55 -12.06 17.44
N GLU A 12 -7.24 -11.82 17.58
CA GLU A 12 -6.34 -11.57 16.45
C GLU A 12 -6.29 -12.73 15.43
N THR A 13 -6.58 -13.96 15.88
CA THR A 13 -6.67 -15.14 15.00
C THR A 13 -7.73 -14.99 13.89
N TYR A 14 -8.78 -14.19 14.13
CA TYR A 14 -9.83 -13.87 13.15
C TYR A 14 -9.54 -12.57 12.38
N ILE A 15 -8.45 -11.87 12.66
CA ILE A 15 -8.10 -10.61 12.00
C ILE A 15 -6.93 -10.83 11.04
N THR A 16 -5.73 -11.03 11.58
CA THR A 16 -4.50 -11.27 10.81
C THR A 16 -3.99 -12.71 10.91
N GLY A 17 -4.56 -13.52 11.81
CA GLY A 17 -4.16 -14.91 12.01
C GLY A 17 -4.66 -15.84 10.89
N ASP A 18 -4.67 -17.13 11.15
CA ASP A 18 -4.82 -18.22 10.17
C ASP A 18 -6.24 -18.80 10.04
N LYS A 19 -7.22 -18.19 10.68
CA LYS A 19 -8.62 -18.63 10.55
C LYS A 19 -9.09 -18.58 9.09
N PRO A 20 -10.02 -19.48 8.68
CA PRO A 20 -10.61 -19.46 7.34
C PRO A 20 -11.19 -18.10 6.96
N ALA A 21 -11.18 -17.79 5.67
CA ALA A 21 -11.63 -16.49 5.17
C ALA A 21 -13.08 -16.18 5.54
N TYR A 22 -13.97 -17.20 5.50
CA TYR A 22 -15.36 -17.03 5.92
C TYR A 22 -15.46 -16.69 7.40
N ASP A 23 -14.73 -17.36 8.28
CA ASP A 23 -14.77 -17.10 9.73
C ASP A 23 -14.30 -15.66 10.05
N LYS A 24 -13.32 -15.14 9.30
CA LYS A 24 -12.90 -13.75 9.39
C LYS A 24 -13.97 -12.77 8.92
N PHE A 25 -14.66 -13.12 7.84
CA PHE A 25 -15.77 -12.33 7.30
C PHE A 25 -16.95 -12.30 8.27
N ASP A 26 -17.29 -13.43 8.86
CA ASP A 26 -18.35 -13.56 9.86
C ASP A 26 -18.08 -12.68 11.09
N LYS A 27 -16.83 -12.69 11.59
CA LYS A 27 -16.41 -11.78 12.68
C LYS A 27 -16.40 -10.30 12.28
N TRP A 28 -16.15 -10.00 11.02
CA TRP A 28 -16.34 -8.65 10.50
C TRP A 28 -17.81 -8.25 10.50
N ASP A 29 -18.70 -9.11 10.03
CA ASP A 29 -20.14 -8.87 10.05
C ASP A 29 -20.65 -8.61 11.47
N GLU A 30 -20.34 -9.49 12.44
CA GLU A 30 -20.68 -9.27 13.86
C GLU A 30 -20.21 -7.87 14.34
N SER A 31 -18.97 -7.49 14.02
CA SER A 31 -18.41 -6.19 14.41
C SER A 31 -19.14 -5.01 13.75
N LEU A 32 -19.62 -5.21 12.53
CA LEU A 32 -20.27 -4.16 11.74
C LEU A 32 -21.59 -3.71 12.36
N GLN A 33 -22.31 -4.60 13.06
CA GLN A 33 -23.57 -4.26 13.76
C GLN A 33 -23.38 -3.16 14.80
N TYR A 34 -22.19 -3.06 15.41
CA TYR A 34 -21.84 -2.01 16.36
C TYR A 34 -21.31 -0.73 15.72
N ALA A 35 -21.15 -0.71 14.39
CA ALA A 35 -20.58 0.39 13.63
C ALA A 35 -21.61 1.26 12.88
N MET A 36 -22.90 1.22 13.25
CA MET A 36 -24.01 1.84 12.49
C MET A 36 -23.81 3.32 12.13
N ARG A 37 -23.14 4.11 12.97
CA ARG A 37 -22.83 5.53 12.69
C ARG A 37 -21.39 5.76 12.24
N ASN A 38 -20.61 4.69 12.07
CA ASN A 38 -19.25 4.76 11.54
C ASN A 38 -19.29 4.66 10.00
N PRO A 39 -18.46 5.41 9.28
CA PRO A 39 -18.37 5.30 7.83
C PRO A 39 -18.18 3.86 7.31
N LEU A 40 -17.52 2.97 8.08
CA LEU A 40 -17.31 1.57 7.70
C LEU A 40 -18.62 0.81 7.46
N TYR A 41 -19.67 1.07 8.26
CA TYR A 41 -20.99 0.47 8.04
C TYR A 41 -21.54 0.88 6.67
N HIS A 42 -21.53 2.18 6.42
CA HIS A 42 -22.03 2.74 5.16
C HIS A 42 -21.21 2.27 3.95
N TRP A 43 -19.89 2.33 4.05
CA TRP A 43 -19.00 1.92 2.96
C TRP A 43 -19.12 0.43 2.62
N THR A 44 -19.24 -0.44 3.62
CA THR A 44 -19.44 -1.88 3.37
C THR A 44 -20.68 -2.12 2.54
N HIS A 45 -21.81 -1.49 2.87
CA HIS A 45 -23.04 -1.64 2.10
C HIS A 45 -22.99 -0.97 0.73
N LEU A 46 -22.26 0.16 0.59
CA LEU A 46 -22.01 0.76 -0.72
C LEU A 46 -21.16 -0.14 -1.62
N GLU A 47 -20.12 -0.78 -1.06
CA GLU A 47 -19.32 -1.77 -1.80
C GLU A 47 -20.19 -2.94 -2.27
N LEU A 48 -21.04 -3.50 -1.40
CA LEU A 48 -21.95 -4.58 -1.74
C LEU A 48 -22.92 -4.16 -2.86
N SER A 49 -23.58 -3.02 -2.72
CA SER A 49 -24.55 -2.53 -3.71
C SER A 49 -23.89 -2.14 -5.02
N ARG A 50 -22.89 -1.24 -5.00
CA ARG A 50 -22.31 -0.66 -6.22
C ARG A 50 -21.39 -1.59 -6.98
N ILE A 51 -20.63 -2.42 -6.26
CA ILE A 51 -19.63 -3.31 -6.88
C ILE A 51 -20.25 -4.67 -7.18
N PHE A 52 -20.97 -5.23 -6.22
CA PHE A 52 -21.50 -6.59 -6.33
C PHE A 52 -22.99 -6.65 -6.71
N GLY A 53 -23.71 -5.51 -6.71
CA GLY A 53 -25.15 -5.47 -6.99
C GLY A 53 -26.00 -6.18 -5.90
N ILE A 54 -25.50 -6.15 -4.64
CA ILE A 54 -26.16 -6.78 -3.50
C ILE A 54 -26.72 -5.70 -2.59
N ASP A 55 -28.03 -5.52 -2.57
CA ASP A 55 -28.73 -4.51 -1.76
C ASP A 55 -29.17 -5.04 -0.40
N LYS A 56 -28.94 -6.32 -0.12
CA LYS A 56 -29.21 -6.92 1.19
C LYS A 56 -28.30 -6.30 2.26
N VAL A 57 -28.87 -6.03 3.43
CA VAL A 57 -28.11 -5.61 4.59
C VAL A 57 -27.26 -6.78 5.08
N LEU A 58 -25.98 -6.55 5.27
CA LEU A 58 -25.05 -7.50 5.85
C LEU A 58 -25.32 -7.61 7.37
N ASN A 59 -25.70 -8.80 7.81
CA ASN A 59 -25.96 -9.17 9.19
C ASN A 59 -25.79 -10.68 9.37
N PRO A 60 -25.76 -11.22 10.59
CA PRO A 60 -25.51 -12.65 10.82
C PRO A 60 -26.44 -13.61 10.07
N SER A 61 -27.67 -13.19 9.73
CA SER A 61 -28.59 -14.03 8.96
C SER A 61 -28.35 -14.03 7.46
N THR A 62 -27.65 -13.03 6.93
CA THR A 62 -27.37 -12.86 5.49
C THR A 62 -25.89 -13.06 5.14
N ALA A 63 -25.02 -13.09 6.15
CA ALA A 63 -23.56 -13.10 5.97
C ALA A 63 -23.08 -14.25 5.06
N ARG A 64 -23.59 -15.45 5.26
CA ARG A 64 -23.19 -16.63 4.47
C ARG A 64 -23.58 -16.48 3.01
N GLU A 65 -24.80 -16.10 2.72
CA GLU A 65 -25.29 -15.90 1.37
C GLU A 65 -24.49 -14.81 0.64
N ILE A 66 -24.27 -13.67 1.30
CA ILE A 66 -23.50 -12.53 0.74
C ILE A 66 -22.05 -12.95 0.47
N TYR A 67 -21.42 -13.69 1.40
CA TYR A 67 -20.06 -14.16 1.22
C TYR A 67 -19.93 -15.09 0.00
N ASP A 68 -20.83 -16.05 -0.11
CA ASP A 68 -20.80 -17.03 -1.20
C ASP A 68 -21.07 -16.35 -2.55
N GLU A 69 -22.02 -15.41 -2.63
CA GLU A 69 -22.31 -14.64 -3.84
C GLU A 69 -21.12 -13.74 -4.25
N CYS A 70 -20.56 -13.00 -3.31
CA CYS A 70 -19.37 -12.18 -3.58
C CYS A 70 -18.19 -13.05 -4.05
N THR A 71 -17.95 -14.18 -3.39
CA THR A 71 -16.88 -15.11 -3.74
C THR A 71 -17.06 -15.66 -5.16
N ALA A 72 -18.28 -16.04 -5.52
CA ALA A 72 -18.59 -16.52 -6.89
C ALA A 72 -18.31 -15.42 -7.93
N LYS A 73 -18.74 -14.18 -7.69
CA LYS A 73 -18.48 -13.05 -8.59
C LYS A 73 -16.99 -12.74 -8.74
N LEU A 74 -16.22 -12.78 -7.64
CA LEU A 74 -14.77 -12.54 -7.65
C LEU A 74 -13.98 -13.58 -8.47
N GLN A 75 -14.52 -14.75 -8.76
CA GLN A 75 -13.89 -15.75 -9.62
C GLN A 75 -14.11 -15.47 -11.12
N THR A 76 -14.95 -14.51 -11.48
CA THR A 76 -15.25 -14.19 -12.88
C THR A 76 -14.28 -13.16 -13.46
N PRO A 77 -14.07 -13.14 -14.80
CA PRO A 77 -13.20 -12.16 -15.44
C PRO A 77 -13.61 -10.70 -15.19
N GLU A 78 -14.91 -10.43 -15.03
CA GLU A 78 -15.49 -9.08 -14.83
C GLU A 78 -15.13 -8.49 -13.47
N PHE A 79 -14.64 -9.30 -12.52
CA PHE A 79 -14.19 -8.87 -11.21
C PHE A 79 -12.65 -8.90 -11.05
N ARG A 80 -11.91 -9.07 -12.14
CA ARG A 80 -10.47 -8.86 -12.13
C ARG A 80 -10.14 -7.37 -11.92
N ALA A 81 -8.99 -7.07 -11.35
CA ALA A 81 -8.58 -5.70 -11.02
C ALA A 81 -8.72 -4.74 -12.21
N GLN A 82 -8.28 -5.14 -13.40
CA GLN A 82 -8.40 -4.32 -14.62
C GLN A 82 -9.86 -4.05 -15.00
N ALA A 83 -10.72 -5.07 -14.97
CA ALA A 83 -12.13 -4.93 -15.30
C ALA A 83 -12.87 -4.04 -14.30
N ILE A 84 -12.52 -4.10 -13.00
CA ILE A 84 -13.08 -3.20 -11.98
C ILE A 84 -12.65 -1.76 -12.25
N MET A 85 -11.38 -1.51 -12.56
CA MET A 85 -10.90 -0.17 -12.90
C MET A 85 -11.62 0.41 -14.13
N GLU A 86 -11.79 -0.38 -15.17
CA GLU A 86 -12.52 0.04 -16.39
C GLU A 86 -14.00 0.34 -16.10
N ARG A 87 -14.67 -0.54 -15.32
CA ARG A 87 -16.08 -0.36 -14.92
C ARG A 87 -16.28 0.92 -14.09
N MET A 88 -15.29 1.27 -13.28
CA MET A 88 -15.32 2.48 -12.45
C MET A 88 -14.82 3.72 -13.20
N ASN A 89 -14.49 3.62 -14.49
CA ASN A 89 -13.93 4.71 -15.31
C ASN A 89 -12.68 5.34 -14.67
N VAL A 90 -11.81 4.52 -14.10
CA VAL A 90 -10.56 4.99 -13.50
C VAL A 90 -9.60 5.38 -14.62
N GLU A 91 -9.25 6.65 -14.71
CA GLU A 91 -8.32 7.17 -15.72
C GLU A 91 -6.86 6.96 -15.33
N VAL A 92 -6.54 7.17 -14.05
CA VAL A 92 -5.16 7.08 -13.53
C VAL A 92 -5.16 6.38 -12.18
N VAL A 93 -4.19 5.48 -12.01
CA VAL A 93 -3.81 4.87 -10.72
C VAL A 93 -2.35 5.19 -10.46
N CYS A 94 -2.02 5.68 -9.28
CA CYS A 94 -0.65 5.79 -8.82
C CYS A 94 -0.41 4.69 -7.77
N THR A 95 0.62 3.89 -8.01
CA THR A 95 1.08 2.85 -7.08
C THR A 95 1.97 3.48 -5.99
N THR A 96 2.37 2.70 -5.02
CA THR A 96 3.34 3.14 -4.00
C THR A 96 4.61 2.36 -4.21
N ASP A 97 5.67 3.04 -4.64
CA ASP A 97 6.89 2.40 -5.11
C ASP A 97 8.12 2.92 -4.36
N ASP A 98 9.02 2.01 -4.07
CA ASP A 98 10.27 2.31 -3.36
C ASP A 98 11.36 2.75 -4.36
N PRO A 99 12.29 3.63 -4.02
CA PRO A 99 13.44 4.00 -4.87
C PRO A 99 14.20 2.86 -5.50
N ILE A 100 14.24 1.68 -4.86
CA ILE A 100 14.94 0.50 -5.38
C ILE A 100 14.15 -0.27 -6.46
N ASP A 101 12.87 0.03 -6.68
CA ASP A 101 12.01 -0.72 -7.62
C ASP A 101 12.39 -0.49 -9.07
N ASP A 102 12.44 -1.57 -9.85
CA ASP A 102 12.78 -1.56 -11.27
C ASP A 102 11.64 -1.09 -12.20
N LEU A 103 10.43 -0.95 -11.65
CA LEU A 103 9.20 -0.54 -12.34
C LEU A 103 8.84 -1.38 -13.57
N LYS A 104 9.34 -2.63 -13.67
CA LYS A 104 9.08 -3.51 -14.81
C LYS A 104 7.60 -3.77 -15.07
N TYR A 105 6.80 -3.87 -14.00
CA TYR A 105 5.37 -4.10 -14.15
C TYR A 105 4.64 -2.86 -14.70
N HIS A 106 5.10 -1.65 -14.40
CA HIS A 106 4.58 -0.41 -15.02
C HIS A 106 4.84 -0.41 -16.52
N THR A 107 6.02 -0.87 -16.95
CA THR A 107 6.37 -1.00 -18.36
C THR A 107 5.49 -2.04 -19.06
N GLN A 108 5.27 -3.21 -18.44
CA GLN A 108 4.38 -4.24 -18.97
C GLN A 108 2.93 -3.77 -19.10
N ILE A 109 2.41 -3.09 -18.06
CA ILE A 109 1.05 -2.54 -18.07
C ILE A 109 0.89 -1.49 -19.15
N ARG A 110 1.89 -0.62 -19.34
CA ARG A 110 1.88 0.43 -20.39
C ARG A 110 1.82 -0.17 -21.81
N GLN A 111 2.35 -1.38 -21.99
CA GLN A 111 2.31 -2.11 -23.26
C GLN A 111 1.06 -2.96 -23.42
N SER A 112 0.22 -3.08 -22.39
CA SER A 112 -1.02 -3.85 -22.42
C SER A 112 -2.18 -3.05 -23.05
N SER A 113 -3.34 -3.70 -23.17
CA SER A 113 -4.58 -3.06 -23.65
C SER A 113 -5.33 -2.26 -22.56
N LEU A 114 -4.82 -2.20 -21.34
CA LEU A 114 -5.46 -1.48 -20.24
C LEU A 114 -5.53 0.03 -20.54
N LYS A 115 -6.73 0.60 -20.48
CA LYS A 115 -6.95 2.04 -20.71
C LYS A 115 -6.51 2.91 -19.55
N THR A 116 -6.65 2.40 -18.33
CA THR A 116 -6.21 3.09 -17.12
C THR A 116 -4.69 3.25 -17.12
N LYS A 117 -4.23 4.48 -16.94
CA LYS A 117 -2.79 4.75 -16.77
C LYS A 117 -2.36 4.33 -15.38
N VAL A 118 -1.38 3.42 -15.29
CA VAL A 118 -0.78 3.02 -14.02
C VAL A 118 0.61 3.64 -13.95
N LEU A 119 0.80 4.56 -13.01
CA LEU A 119 2.01 5.37 -12.88
C LEU A 119 2.65 5.12 -11.50
N PRO A 120 3.98 5.16 -11.39
CA PRO A 120 4.63 5.03 -10.10
C PRO A 120 4.46 6.31 -9.27
N ALA A 121 4.43 6.15 -7.93
CA ALA A 121 4.59 7.23 -6.98
C ALA A 121 5.89 7.04 -6.20
N TRP A 122 6.60 8.12 -5.96
CA TRP A 122 7.88 8.14 -5.26
C TRP A 122 7.69 8.06 -3.74
N ARG A 123 8.16 6.97 -3.09
CA ARG A 123 8.11 6.81 -1.64
C ARG A 123 9.47 6.42 -1.06
N PRO A 124 10.31 7.40 -0.71
CA PRO A 124 11.68 7.17 -0.23
C PRO A 124 11.77 6.91 1.29
N ASP A 125 10.69 6.51 1.96
CA ASP A 125 10.60 6.44 3.42
C ASP A 125 11.67 5.54 4.05
N LYS A 126 12.06 4.45 3.39
CA LYS A 126 13.11 3.56 3.89
C LYS A 126 14.50 4.19 3.91
N ALA A 127 14.74 5.21 3.11
CA ALA A 127 15.99 5.97 3.15
C ALA A 127 16.15 6.80 4.43
N MET A 128 15.08 6.97 5.22
CA MET A 128 15.06 7.67 6.50
C MET A 128 14.96 6.71 7.71
N ALA A 129 14.76 5.42 7.49
CA ALA A 129 14.46 4.43 8.54
C ALA A 129 15.73 3.90 9.21
N ILE A 130 16.50 4.80 9.85
CA ILE A 130 17.80 4.52 10.47
C ILE A 130 17.73 3.84 11.85
N GLU A 131 16.52 3.64 12.41
CA GLU A 131 16.31 3.11 13.76
C GLU A 131 16.79 1.67 13.90
N ASN A 132 16.80 0.92 12.80
CA ASN A 132 17.33 -0.44 12.75
C ASN A 132 18.50 -0.49 11.75
N VAL A 133 19.71 -0.49 12.27
CA VAL A 133 20.96 -0.37 11.51
C VAL A 133 21.11 -1.53 10.51
N ASP A 134 20.79 -2.77 10.90
CA ASP A 134 20.94 -3.93 10.02
C ASP A 134 20.04 -3.84 8.79
N THR A 135 18.74 -3.58 8.99
CA THR A 135 17.78 -3.44 7.88
C THR A 135 18.05 -2.19 7.04
N TYR A 136 18.58 -1.13 7.65
CA TYR A 136 18.98 0.08 6.94
C TYR A 136 20.16 -0.19 6.00
N ASN A 137 21.21 -0.87 6.46
CA ASN A 137 22.36 -1.20 5.64
C ASN A 137 22.02 -2.19 4.50
N GLU A 138 21.13 -3.16 4.76
CA GLU A 138 20.56 -4.01 3.70
C GLU A 138 19.82 -3.17 2.63
N TYR A 139 19.11 -2.14 3.05
CA TYR A 139 18.42 -1.24 2.14
C TYR A 139 19.41 -0.39 1.33
N LEU A 140 20.44 0.17 1.96
CA LEU A 140 21.49 0.93 1.27
C LEU A 140 22.17 0.10 0.18
N THR A 141 22.52 -1.17 0.49
CA THR A 141 23.09 -2.08 -0.50
C THR A 141 22.19 -2.27 -1.73
N LYS A 142 20.87 -2.39 -1.52
CA LYS A 142 19.90 -2.49 -2.62
C LYS A 142 19.79 -1.18 -3.40
N LEU A 143 19.86 -0.04 -2.71
CA LEU A 143 19.81 1.28 -3.33
C LEU A 143 21.07 1.56 -4.17
N GLU A 144 22.26 1.17 -3.68
CA GLU A 144 23.51 1.22 -4.44
C GLU A 144 23.40 0.45 -5.75
N ALA A 145 22.90 -0.80 -5.68
CA ALA A 145 22.69 -1.63 -6.86
C ALA A 145 21.67 -1.00 -7.84
N ALA A 146 20.55 -0.47 -7.32
CA ALA A 146 19.52 0.16 -8.15
C ALA A 146 19.97 1.49 -8.77
N ALA A 147 20.79 2.26 -8.06
CA ALA A 147 21.34 3.52 -8.52
C ALA A 147 22.63 3.37 -9.33
N ASP A 148 23.23 2.16 -9.34
CA ASP A 148 24.55 1.90 -9.94
C ASP A 148 25.59 2.94 -9.45
N MET A 149 25.75 3.04 -8.12
CA MET A 149 26.75 3.91 -7.46
C MET A 149 26.90 3.55 -5.98
N SER A 150 28.09 3.80 -5.42
CA SER A 150 28.37 3.55 -4.00
C SER A 150 27.87 4.68 -3.12
N ILE A 151 27.38 4.32 -1.92
CA ILE A 151 26.87 5.26 -0.91
C ILE A 151 27.80 5.23 0.31
N LEU A 152 28.85 6.05 0.28
CA LEU A 152 29.89 6.09 1.30
C LEU A 152 29.71 7.23 2.32
N ASN A 153 28.81 8.17 2.05
CA ASN A 153 28.51 9.32 2.88
C ASN A 153 27.08 9.81 2.60
N PHE A 154 26.58 10.73 3.43
CA PHE A 154 25.21 11.24 3.29
C PHE A 154 24.98 11.91 1.93
N LYS A 155 25.97 12.62 1.40
CA LYS A 155 25.85 13.23 0.06
C LYS A 155 25.62 12.17 -1.02
N ASN A 156 26.35 11.04 -0.96
CA ASN A 156 26.13 9.95 -1.92
C ASN A 156 24.75 9.32 -1.80
N LEU A 157 24.17 9.24 -0.59
CA LEU A 157 22.77 8.84 -0.42
C LEU A 157 21.82 9.78 -1.18
N ILE A 158 21.99 11.08 -1.03
CA ILE A 158 21.16 12.07 -1.74
C ILE A 158 21.37 11.97 -3.25
N ASP A 159 22.59 11.82 -3.72
CA ASP A 159 22.90 11.66 -5.14
C ASP A 159 22.26 10.38 -5.72
N ALA A 160 22.29 9.26 -4.97
CA ALA A 160 21.63 8.01 -5.35
C ALA A 160 20.10 8.16 -5.42
N LEU A 161 19.51 8.80 -4.42
CA LEU A 161 18.07 9.08 -4.41
C LEU A 161 17.68 10.00 -5.58
N GLN A 162 18.49 11.03 -5.89
CA GLN A 162 18.24 11.91 -7.04
C GLN A 162 18.29 11.13 -8.35
N LYS A 163 19.28 10.27 -8.54
CA LYS A 163 19.39 9.42 -9.74
C LYS A 163 18.18 8.52 -9.89
N ARG A 164 17.70 7.92 -8.79
CA ARG A 164 16.50 7.11 -8.79
C ARG A 164 15.22 7.91 -9.02
N HIS A 165 15.12 9.10 -8.44
CA HIS A 165 14.00 10.03 -8.67
C HIS A 165 13.91 10.41 -10.15
N ASP A 166 15.03 10.70 -10.81
CA ASP A 166 15.07 11.03 -12.24
C ASP A 166 14.62 9.84 -13.10
N PHE A 167 15.01 8.60 -12.72
CA PHE A 167 14.50 7.38 -13.33
C PHE A 167 12.97 7.28 -13.17
N PHE A 168 12.43 7.48 -11.97
CA PHE A 168 10.99 7.46 -11.73
C PHE A 168 10.26 8.54 -12.54
N ALA A 169 10.81 9.75 -12.59
CA ALA A 169 10.27 10.85 -13.41
C ALA A 169 10.21 10.47 -14.89
N SER A 170 11.24 9.79 -15.41
CA SER A 170 11.28 9.28 -16.79
C SER A 170 10.21 8.21 -17.05
N GLN A 171 9.81 7.45 -16.02
CA GLN A 171 8.75 6.45 -16.08
C GLN A 171 7.33 7.02 -15.89
N GLY A 172 7.22 8.34 -15.73
CA GLY A 172 5.93 9.04 -15.63
C GLY A 172 5.50 9.38 -14.20
N CYS A 173 6.36 9.14 -13.20
CA CYS A 173 6.12 9.60 -11.83
C CYS A 173 5.95 11.13 -11.77
N ARG A 174 4.93 11.61 -11.04
CA ARG A 174 4.64 13.05 -10.90
C ARG A 174 4.24 13.44 -9.48
N LEU A 175 4.28 12.50 -8.55
CA LEU A 175 3.93 12.74 -7.14
C LEU A 175 4.79 11.88 -6.23
N SER A 176 4.90 12.32 -4.98
CA SER A 176 5.46 11.54 -3.88
C SER A 176 4.37 11.23 -2.86
N ASP A 177 4.57 10.13 -2.14
CA ASP A 177 3.69 9.63 -1.10
C ASP A 177 4.56 9.16 0.08
N HIS A 178 4.09 9.36 1.31
CA HIS A 178 4.86 9.07 2.52
C HIS A 178 4.01 8.38 3.58
N GLY A 179 4.61 7.41 4.28
CA GLY A 179 4.02 6.67 5.40
C GLY A 179 4.66 7.00 6.75
N ILE A 180 5.14 8.23 6.95
CA ILE A 180 5.80 8.67 8.17
C ILE A 180 4.81 8.91 9.30
N LEU A 181 5.20 8.56 10.54
CA LEU A 181 4.36 8.73 11.73
C LEU A 181 4.45 10.15 12.30
N THR A 182 5.61 10.79 12.16
CA THR A 182 5.92 12.12 12.70
C THR A 182 6.61 12.94 11.62
N PHE A 183 6.24 14.20 11.52
CA PHE A 183 6.94 15.14 10.67
C PHE A 183 8.10 15.73 11.46
N TYR A 184 9.33 15.36 11.10
CA TYR A 184 10.54 15.88 11.69
C TYR A 184 10.97 17.16 10.97
N ALA A 185 11.22 18.21 11.72
CA ALA A 185 11.66 19.51 11.22
C ALA A 185 12.73 20.13 12.13
N GLU A 186 13.57 19.30 12.72
CA GLU A 186 14.62 19.73 13.63
C GLU A 186 15.73 20.48 12.86
N PRO A 187 16.26 21.58 13.41
CA PRO A 187 17.45 22.23 12.86
C PRO A 187 18.63 21.26 12.83
N TYR A 188 19.43 21.34 11.81
CA TYR A 188 20.61 20.48 11.67
C TYR A 188 21.76 21.23 10.97
N THR A 189 22.98 20.69 11.10
CA THR A 189 24.14 21.07 10.30
C THR A 189 24.59 19.89 9.44
N ASP A 190 25.30 20.18 8.34
CA ASP A 190 25.81 19.12 7.45
C ASP A 190 26.75 18.16 8.20
N ALA A 191 27.53 18.68 9.16
CA ALA A 191 28.45 17.88 9.96
C ALA A 191 27.68 16.90 10.89
N GLU A 192 26.57 17.33 11.48
CA GLU A 192 25.73 16.48 12.34
C GLU A 192 25.08 15.36 11.51
N ILE A 193 24.53 15.68 10.35
CA ILE A 193 23.91 14.68 9.48
C ILE A 193 24.94 13.66 9.02
N GLU A 194 26.12 14.11 8.57
CA GLU A 194 27.18 13.20 8.15
C GLU A 194 27.61 12.25 9.29
N ALA A 195 27.78 12.79 10.51
CA ALA A 195 28.14 11.97 11.67
C ALA A 195 27.05 10.94 12.03
N ILE A 196 25.75 11.30 11.95
CA ILE A 196 24.62 10.41 12.18
C ILE A 196 24.60 9.31 11.10
N PHE A 197 24.75 9.70 9.84
CA PHE A 197 24.74 8.76 8.72
C PHE A 197 25.88 7.74 8.85
N LEU A 198 27.12 8.19 9.05
CA LEU A 198 28.27 7.30 9.22
C LEU A 198 28.11 6.34 10.41
N LYS A 199 27.51 6.80 11.51
CA LYS A 199 27.19 5.95 12.65
C LYS A 199 26.15 4.88 12.31
N ALA A 200 25.17 5.18 11.45
CA ALA A 200 24.16 4.23 11.02
C ALA A 200 24.70 3.21 10.00
N CYS A 201 25.84 3.49 9.34
CA CYS A 201 26.51 2.61 8.38
C CYS A 201 27.54 1.66 9.01
N LEU A 202 27.83 1.77 10.33
CA LEU A 202 28.75 0.91 11.07
C LEU A 202 28.06 -0.32 11.63
#